data_05878de1d365810425517e248febd313
#
_entry.id   05878de1d365810425517e248febd313
#
_cell.length_a   1.000
_cell.length_b   1.000
_cell.length_c   1.000
_cell.angle_alpha   90.00
_cell.angle_beta   90.00
_cell.angle_gamma   90.00
#
_symmetry.space_group_name_H-M   'P 1'
#
loop_
_entity.id
_entity.type
_entity.pdbx_description
1 polymer ?
#
loop_
_entity_poly.entity_id
_entity_poly.type
_entity_poly.pdbx_seq_one_letter_code
_entity_poly.pdbx_strand_id
1 'polypeptide(L)'
;MGVMLAKLAGLRFVDTDLDIQVQEQNTLQNILEQRGYQFLREVEQEILMRVALEGAVVATGGSAVYSELAMRRLRASGAVVYLEADLALLERRVAASPPRGIASDPSATYAQVYEERTPLYRRAADIVVSTSSEGAEEVARGILRQLSND
;
A
#
# COMPACT_ATOMS: atom_id res chain seq x y z
N MET A 1 8.05 -6.12 3.94
CA MET A 1 8.83 -4.94 3.49
C MET A 1 8.76 -3.80 4.52
N GLY A 2 7.60 -3.19 4.76
CA GLY A 2 7.44 -2.03 5.64
C GLY A 2 7.99 -2.22 7.06
N VAL A 3 7.73 -3.36 7.67
CA VAL A 3 8.29 -3.70 9.01
C VAL A 3 9.83 -3.69 9.00
N MET A 4 10.45 -4.22 7.94
CA MET A 4 11.91 -4.24 7.79
C MET A 4 12.47 -2.82 7.65
N LEU A 5 11.83 -2.00 6.82
CA LEU A 5 12.19 -0.59 6.64
C LEU A 5 12.08 0.18 7.96
N ALA A 6 10.98 0.00 8.69
CA ALA A 6 10.77 0.65 9.99
C ALA A 6 11.84 0.26 11.01
N LYS A 7 12.19 -1.04 11.08
CA LYS A 7 13.25 -1.53 11.95
C LYS A 7 14.61 -0.92 11.62
N LEU A 8 14.97 -0.87 10.34
CA LEU A 8 16.26 -0.30 9.90
C LEU A 8 16.32 1.22 10.08
N ALA A 9 15.19 1.91 9.98
CA ALA A 9 15.09 3.36 10.15
C ALA A 9 14.92 3.80 11.62
N GLY A 10 14.65 2.88 12.55
CA GLY A 10 14.32 3.22 13.94
C GLY A 10 12.97 3.92 14.08
N LEU A 11 12.00 3.60 13.21
CA LEU A 11 10.67 4.21 13.17
C LEU A 11 9.59 3.21 13.59
N ARG A 12 8.40 3.72 13.94
CA ARG A 12 7.22 2.88 14.13
C ARG A 12 6.76 2.30 12.80
N PHE A 13 6.09 1.16 12.83
CA PHE A 13 5.40 0.60 11.67
C PHE A 13 3.89 0.71 11.86
N VAL A 14 3.20 1.20 10.84
CA VAL A 14 1.75 1.30 10.77
C VAL A 14 1.28 0.58 9.50
N ASP A 15 0.33 -0.32 9.66
CA ASP A 15 -0.34 -1.01 8.55
C ASP A 15 -1.82 -0.63 8.56
N THR A 16 -2.24 0.18 7.59
CA THR A 16 -3.61 0.70 7.54
C THR A 16 -4.65 -0.38 7.24
N ASP A 17 -4.26 -1.50 6.65
CA ASP A 17 -5.15 -2.65 6.44
C ASP A 17 -5.56 -3.27 7.79
N LEU A 18 -4.63 -3.31 8.76
CA LEU A 18 -4.94 -3.76 10.11
C LEU A 18 -5.87 -2.78 10.83
N ASP A 19 -5.65 -1.48 10.68
CA ASP A 19 -6.51 -0.46 11.28
C ASP A 19 -7.94 -0.54 10.72
N ILE A 20 -8.11 -0.80 9.43
CA ILE A 20 -9.42 -1.05 8.81
C ILE A 20 -10.08 -2.28 9.45
N GLN A 21 -9.36 -3.39 9.56
CA GLN A 21 -9.91 -4.63 10.13
C GLN A 21 -10.32 -4.46 11.60
N VAL A 22 -9.53 -3.73 12.38
CA VAL A 22 -9.85 -3.43 13.78
C VAL A 22 -11.09 -2.54 13.87
N GLN A 23 -11.20 -1.50 13.03
CA GLN A 23 -12.36 -0.60 13.02
C GLN A 23 -13.64 -1.35 12.64
N GLU A 24 -13.60 -2.12 11.57
CA GLU A 24 -14.77 -2.81 11.02
C GLU A 24 -15.04 -4.16 11.72
N GLN A 25 -14.16 -4.60 12.62
CA GLN A 25 -14.21 -5.90 13.31
C GLN A 25 -14.39 -7.07 12.34
N ASN A 26 -13.74 -6.97 11.18
CA ASN A 26 -13.88 -7.94 10.10
C ASN A 26 -12.60 -7.97 9.23
N THR A 27 -12.43 -9.05 8.45
CA THR A 27 -11.34 -9.11 7.47
C THR A 27 -11.64 -8.25 6.26
N LEU A 28 -10.60 -7.75 5.56
CA LEU A 28 -10.77 -6.98 4.33
C LEU A 28 -11.59 -7.75 3.28
N GLN A 29 -11.37 -9.06 3.16
CA GLN A 29 -12.11 -9.90 2.22
C GLN A 29 -13.61 -9.93 2.56
N ASN A 30 -13.96 -10.13 3.82
CA ASN A 30 -15.35 -10.14 4.26
C ASN A 30 -16.03 -8.76 4.09
N ILE A 31 -15.30 -7.68 4.38
CA ILE A 31 -15.79 -6.31 4.13
C ILE A 31 -16.12 -6.13 2.65
N LEU A 32 -15.19 -6.53 1.78
CA LEU A 32 -15.35 -6.46 0.33
C LEU A 32 -16.58 -7.25 -0.15
N GLU A 33 -16.75 -8.49 0.33
CA GLU A 33 -17.87 -9.37 -0.04
C GLU A 33 -19.23 -8.86 0.46
N GLN A 34 -19.27 -8.30 1.67
CA GLN A 34 -20.52 -7.87 2.31
C GLN A 34 -20.93 -6.46 1.93
N ARG A 35 -19.98 -5.54 1.72
CA ARG A 35 -20.23 -4.10 1.55
C ARG A 35 -19.68 -3.51 0.27
N GLY A 36 -18.89 -4.29 -0.48
CA GLY A 36 -18.33 -3.88 -1.76
C GLY A 36 -17.05 -3.04 -1.67
N TYR A 37 -16.40 -2.87 -2.82
CA TYR A 37 -15.09 -2.21 -2.90
C TYR A 37 -15.14 -0.69 -2.68
N GLN A 38 -16.25 -0.04 -3.00
CA GLN A 38 -16.42 1.40 -2.79
C GLN A 38 -16.41 1.73 -1.30
N PHE A 39 -17.16 0.96 -0.51
CA PHE A 39 -17.16 1.08 0.93
C PHE A 39 -15.76 0.86 1.54
N LEU A 40 -15.06 -0.17 1.08
CA LEU A 40 -13.69 -0.43 1.55
C LEU A 40 -12.75 0.75 1.24
N ARG A 41 -12.88 1.40 0.07
CA ARG A 41 -12.11 2.61 -0.27
C ARG A 41 -12.47 3.80 0.62
N GLU A 42 -13.75 3.96 0.98
CA GLU A 42 -14.18 5.03 1.90
C GLU A 42 -13.55 4.85 3.28
N VAL A 43 -13.61 3.63 3.83
CA VAL A 43 -12.98 3.32 5.12
C VAL A 43 -11.46 3.48 5.07
N GLU A 44 -10.80 3.05 3.99
CA GLU A 44 -9.37 3.27 3.80
C GLU A 44 -9.03 4.78 3.83
N GLN A 45 -9.80 5.61 3.14
CA GLN A 45 -9.61 7.05 3.19
C GLN A 45 -9.80 7.61 4.61
N GLU A 46 -10.83 7.22 5.33
CA GLU A 46 -11.06 7.65 6.71
C GLU A 46 -9.88 7.30 7.62
N ILE A 47 -9.36 6.08 7.53
CA ILE A 47 -8.17 5.64 8.28
C ILE A 47 -6.96 6.50 7.91
N LEU A 48 -6.69 6.69 6.62
CA LEU A 48 -5.56 7.48 6.14
C LEU A 48 -5.65 8.95 6.55
N MET A 49 -6.85 9.48 6.78
CA MET A 49 -7.04 10.86 7.24
C MET A 49 -6.80 11.06 8.74
N ARG A 50 -6.80 9.99 9.54
CA ARG A 50 -6.65 10.11 11.01
C ARG A 50 -5.45 9.38 11.60
N VAL A 51 -4.85 8.42 10.88
CA VAL A 51 -3.69 7.67 11.36
C VAL A 51 -2.52 8.59 11.68
N ALA A 52 -1.77 8.28 12.75
CA ALA A 52 -0.59 9.04 13.15
C ALA A 52 0.57 8.71 12.20
N LEU A 53 0.99 9.70 11.41
CA LEU A 53 2.02 9.56 10.38
C LEU A 53 3.43 9.89 10.89
N GLU A 54 3.54 10.73 11.92
CA GLU A 54 4.82 11.20 12.44
C GLU A 54 5.68 10.06 13.01
N GLY A 55 6.94 10.00 12.61
CA GLY A 55 7.88 8.99 13.08
C GLY A 55 7.49 7.56 12.72
N ALA A 56 6.83 7.36 11.59
CA ALA A 56 6.33 6.06 11.17
C ALA A 56 6.65 5.73 9.71
N VAL A 57 6.85 4.44 9.44
CA VAL A 57 6.69 3.85 8.12
C VAL A 57 5.24 3.38 8.02
N VAL A 58 4.51 3.92 7.07
CA VAL A 58 3.09 3.61 6.87
C VAL A 58 2.94 2.75 5.62
N ALA A 59 2.41 1.53 5.79
CA ALA A 59 2.00 0.67 4.70
C ALA A 59 0.51 0.90 4.43
N THR A 60 0.17 1.23 3.18
CA THR A 60 -1.20 1.46 2.76
C THR A 60 -1.70 0.34 1.86
N GLY A 61 -3.00 0.15 1.80
CA GLY A 61 -3.62 -0.62 0.74
C GLY A 61 -3.41 0.03 -0.64
N GLY A 62 -3.54 -0.76 -1.69
CA GLY A 62 -3.29 -0.30 -3.06
C GLY A 62 -4.33 0.68 -3.58
N SER A 63 -5.50 0.79 -2.97
CA SER A 63 -6.56 1.73 -3.38
C SER A 63 -6.41 3.13 -2.79
N ALA A 64 -5.48 3.34 -1.86
CA ALA A 64 -5.15 4.66 -1.31
C ALA A 64 -4.91 5.71 -2.40
N VAL A 65 -4.31 5.32 -3.52
CA VAL A 65 -3.98 6.18 -4.66
C VAL A 65 -5.20 6.83 -5.33
N TYR A 66 -6.40 6.30 -5.14
CA TYR A 66 -7.64 6.90 -5.66
C TYR A 66 -8.13 8.08 -4.80
N SER A 67 -7.71 8.17 -3.55
CA SER A 67 -8.05 9.29 -2.68
C SER A 67 -7.03 10.42 -2.80
N GLU A 68 -7.36 11.45 -3.56
CA GLU A 68 -6.51 12.64 -3.68
C GLU A 68 -6.28 13.31 -2.33
N LEU A 69 -7.29 13.31 -1.46
CA LEU A 69 -7.22 13.89 -0.13
C LEU A 69 -6.21 13.13 0.76
N ALA A 70 -6.30 11.80 0.79
CA ALA A 70 -5.35 10.96 1.52
C ALA A 70 -3.93 11.10 0.96
N MET A 71 -3.78 11.07 -0.36
CA MET A 71 -2.46 11.21 -0.99
C MET A 71 -1.81 12.56 -0.72
N ARG A 72 -2.57 13.67 -0.70
CA ARG A 72 -2.04 14.98 -0.29
C ARG A 72 -1.53 14.97 1.15
N ARG A 73 -2.30 14.36 2.07
CA ARG A 73 -1.88 14.24 3.47
C ARG A 73 -0.60 13.41 3.62
N LEU A 74 -0.52 12.26 2.95
CA LEU A 74 0.65 11.39 2.99
C LEU A 74 1.91 12.10 2.47
N ARG A 75 1.82 12.78 1.32
CA ARG A 75 2.93 13.56 0.75
C ARG A 75 3.38 14.72 1.62
N ALA A 76 2.44 15.38 2.30
CA ALA A 76 2.78 16.46 3.23
C ALA A 76 3.52 15.95 4.49
N SER A 77 3.42 14.66 4.79
CA SER A 77 4.00 14.05 5.99
C SER A 77 5.33 13.33 5.75
N GLY A 78 5.64 12.97 4.50
CA GLY A 78 6.88 12.25 4.18
C GLY A 78 6.91 11.74 2.75
N ALA A 79 7.99 11.09 2.38
CA ALA A 79 8.19 10.52 1.06
C ALA A 79 7.24 9.36 0.77
N VAL A 80 6.66 9.36 -0.41
CA VAL A 80 5.82 8.27 -0.92
C VAL A 80 6.68 7.33 -1.75
N VAL A 81 6.74 6.08 -1.32
CA VAL A 81 7.53 5.03 -1.97
C VAL A 81 6.61 4.05 -2.69
N TYR A 82 6.81 3.89 -3.99
CA TYR A 82 6.16 2.84 -4.77
C TYR A 82 7.06 1.61 -4.90
N LEU A 83 6.57 0.49 -4.40
CA LEU A 83 7.22 -0.81 -4.54
C LEU A 83 6.75 -1.46 -5.84
N GLU A 84 7.52 -1.26 -6.90
CA GLU A 84 7.18 -1.77 -8.23
C GLU A 84 7.53 -3.25 -8.37
N ALA A 85 6.65 -4.01 -9.01
CA ALA A 85 6.88 -5.40 -9.39
C ALA A 85 6.18 -5.72 -10.70
N ASP A 86 6.70 -6.69 -11.45
CA ASP A 86 6.09 -7.15 -12.69
C ASP A 86 4.77 -7.87 -12.44
N LEU A 87 3.82 -7.73 -13.37
CA LEU A 87 2.51 -8.36 -13.27
C LEU A 87 2.61 -9.86 -13.01
N ALA A 88 3.45 -10.59 -13.76
CA ALA A 88 3.62 -12.04 -13.58
C ALA A 88 4.11 -12.43 -12.19
N LEU A 89 4.97 -11.61 -11.57
CA LEU A 89 5.43 -11.82 -10.19
C LEU A 89 4.28 -11.57 -9.19
N LEU A 90 3.50 -10.51 -9.41
CA LEU A 90 2.38 -10.18 -8.54
C LEU A 90 1.27 -11.23 -8.62
N GLU A 91 0.92 -11.71 -9.81
CA GLU A 91 -0.05 -12.79 -10.00
C GLU A 91 0.37 -14.06 -9.26
N ARG A 92 1.64 -14.45 -9.33
CA ARG A 92 2.17 -15.59 -8.57
C ARG A 92 2.06 -15.37 -7.05
N ARG A 93 2.36 -14.15 -6.56
CA ARG A 93 2.25 -13.83 -5.13
C ARG A 93 0.81 -13.85 -4.65
N VAL A 94 -0.11 -13.35 -5.45
CA VAL A 94 -1.55 -13.35 -5.14
C VAL A 94 -2.09 -14.78 -5.14
N ALA A 95 -1.75 -15.60 -6.15
CA ALA A 95 -2.17 -17.00 -6.21
C ALA A 95 -1.65 -17.85 -5.04
N ALA A 96 -0.48 -17.52 -4.50
CA ALA A 96 0.13 -18.21 -3.35
C ALA A 96 -0.34 -17.68 -1.99
N SER A 97 -1.22 -16.67 -1.95
CA SER A 97 -1.68 -16.00 -0.73
C SER A 97 -3.17 -16.24 -0.50
N PRO A 98 -3.64 -16.23 0.75
CA PRO A 98 -5.09 -16.19 1.01
C PRO A 98 -5.72 -14.94 0.41
N PRO A 99 -7.06 -14.94 0.16
CA PRO A 99 -7.77 -13.77 -0.34
C PRO A 99 -7.47 -12.51 0.49
N ARG A 100 -7.19 -11.39 -0.19
CA ARG A 100 -6.70 -10.16 0.47
C ARG A 100 -7.67 -9.00 0.49
N GLY A 101 -8.85 -9.16 -0.10
CA GLY A 101 -9.80 -8.04 -0.20
C GLY A 101 -9.26 -6.88 -1.03
N ILE A 102 -8.91 -7.13 -2.29
CA ILE A 102 -8.47 -6.08 -3.22
C ILE A 102 -9.66 -5.18 -3.56
N ALA A 103 -9.61 -3.91 -3.16
CA ALA A 103 -10.68 -2.94 -3.38
C ALA A 103 -10.79 -2.50 -4.85
N SER A 104 -11.30 -3.38 -5.70
CA SER A 104 -11.53 -3.18 -7.13
C SER A 104 -12.89 -3.72 -7.55
N ASP A 105 -13.37 -3.32 -8.73
CA ASP A 105 -14.58 -3.87 -9.31
C ASP A 105 -14.46 -5.40 -9.43
N PRO A 106 -15.46 -6.18 -8.96
CA PRO A 106 -15.42 -7.64 -9.02
C PRO A 106 -15.34 -8.21 -10.44
N SER A 107 -15.74 -7.44 -11.45
CA SER A 107 -15.64 -7.82 -12.86
C SER A 107 -14.24 -7.59 -13.45
N ALA A 108 -13.39 -6.80 -12.79
CA ALA A 108 -12.06 -6.50 -13.27
C ALA A 108 -11.08 -7.65 -12.98
N THR A 109 -10.30 -8.03 -13.98
CA THR A 109 -9.18 -8.96 -13.80
C THR A 109 -8.04 -8.30 -13.02
N TYR A 110 -7.17 -9.10 -12.41
CA TYR A 110 -5.99 -8.56 -11.73
C TYR A 110 -5.09 -7.74 -12.67
N ALA A 111 -4.93 -8.19 -13.91
CA ALA A 111 -4.17 -7.48 -14.94
C ALA A 111 -4.78 -6.09 -15.25
N GLN A 112 -6.09 -5.99 -15.36
CA GLN A 112 -6.78 -4.71 -15.58
C GLN A 112 -6.58 -3.75 -14.39
N VAL A 113 -6.66 -4.26 -13.16
CA VAL A 113 -6.37 -3.47 -11.94
C VAL A 113 -4.92 -3.01 -11.93
N TYR A 114 -3.98 -3.86 -12.32
CA TYR A 114 -2.56 -3.53 -12.43
C TYR A 114 -2.31 -2.41 -13.46
N GLU A 115 -2.88 -2.55 -14.66
CA GLU A 115 -2.75 -1.56 -15.73
C GLU A 115 -3.33 -0.19 -15.34
N GLU A 116 -4.47 -0.18 -14.65
CA GLU A 116 -5.10 1.04 -14.16
C GLU A 116 -4.27 1.73 -13.07
N ARG A 117 -3.80 0.95 -12.08
CA ARG A 117 -3.15 1.51 -10.88
C ARG A 117 -1.69 1.86 -11.07
N THR A 118 -0.95 1.13 -11.88
CA THR A 118 0.50 1.35 -12.06
C THR A 118 0.85 2.78 -12.47
N PRO A 119 0.17 3.42 -13.45
CA PRO A 119 0.42 4.83 -13.77
C PRO A 119 0.10 5.79 -12.61
N LEU A 120 -0.93 5.46 -11.81
CA LEU A 120 -1.30 6.26 -10.63
C LEU A 120 -0.22 6.16 -9.55
N TYR A 121 0.30 4.97 -9.27
CA TYR A 121 1.39 4.77 -8.32
C TYR A 121 2.65 5.51 -8.73
N ARG A 122 3.08 5.38 -9.98
CA ARG A 122 4.27 6.07 -10.49
C ARG A 122 4.14 7.60 -10.39
N ARG A 123 2.96 8.14 -10.69
CA ARG A 123 2.69 9.58 -10.57
C ARG A 123 2.63 10.06 -9.13
N ALA A 124 2.19 9.18 -8.22
CA ALA A 124 2.05 9.49 -6.81
C ALA A 124 3.36 9.39 -6.04
N ALA A 125 4.32 8.60 -6.51
CA ALA A 125 5.55 8.28 -5.80
C ALA A 125 6.63 9.36 -5.95
N ASP A 126 7.34 9.61 -4.86
CA ASP A 126 8.61 10.36 -4.85
C ASP A 126 9.77 9.42 -5.17
N ILE A 127 9.66 8.15 -4.75
CA ILE A 127 10.66 7.11 -4.95
C ILE A 127 9.97 5.88 -5.55
N VAL A 128 10.54 5.33 -6.64
CA VAL A 128 10.10 4.05 -7.23
C VAL A 128 11.21 3.02 -7.05
N VAL A 129 10.89 1.89 -6.43
CA VAL A 129 11.85 0.81 -6.16
C VAL A 129 11.34 -0.51 -6.71
N SER A 130 12.15 -1.16 -7.56
CA SER A 130 11.85 -2.52 -8.03
C SER A 130 11.97 -3.53 -6.91
N THR A 131 11.00 -4.45 -6.84
CA THR A 131 10.99 -5.57 -5.88
C THR A 131 11.10 -6.92 -6.56
N SER A 132 11.52 -6.94 -7.83
CA SER A 132 11.47 -8.16 -8.66
C SER A 132 12.62 -9.12 -8.40
N SER A 133 13.79 -8.65 -8.00
CA SER A 133 15.02 -9.44 -7.90
C SER A 133 15.70 -9.45 -6.53
N GLU A 134 15.31 -8.57 -5.62
CA GLU A 134 16.00 -8.37 -4.35
C GLU A 134 15.19 -8.89 -3.15
N GLY A 135 15.90 -9.30 -2.09
CA GLY A 135 15.28 -9.63 -0.82
C GLY A 135 14.69 -8.39 -0.13
N ALA A 136 13.72 -8.61 0.77
CA ALA A 136 13.04 -7.52 1.47
C ALA A 136 13.99 -6.57 2.22
N GLU A 137 15.09 -7.08 2.77
CA GLU A 137 16.09 -6.27 3.46
C GLU A 137 16.88 -5.40 2.50
N GLU A 138 17.28 -5.94 1.36
CA GLU A 138 18.04 -5.22 0.33
C GLU A 138 17.24 -4.05 -0.24
N VAL A 139 15.97 -4.30 -0.56
CA VAL A 139 15.02 -3.26 -1.00
C VAL A 139 14.86 -2.18 0.08
N ALA A 140 14.69 -2.57 1.36
CA ALA A 140 14.57 -1.61 2.46
C ALA A 140 15.82 -0.75 2.63
N ARG A 141 17.02 -1.34 2.51
CA ARG A 141 18.29 -0.60 2.53
C ARG A 141 18.43 0.34 1.32
N GLY A 142 17.96 -0.10 0.14
CA GLY A 142 17.90 0.73 -1.07
C GLY A 142 17.05 1.98 -0.88
N ILE A 143 15.87 1.83 -0.29
CA ILE A 143 14.97 2.95 0.04
C ILE A 143 15.66 3.92 1.01
N LEU A 144 16.28 3.43 2.08
CA LEU A 144 16.96 4.28 3.06
C LEU A 144 18.09 5.08 2.42
N ARG A 145 18.87 4.48 1.52
CA ARG A 145 19.93 5.22 0.81
C ARG A 145 19.38 6.35 -0.04
N GLN A 146 18.25 6.15 -0.72
CA GLN A 146 17.61 7.20 -1.51
C GLN A 146 17.09 8.34 -0.64
N LEU A 147 16.40 8.00 0.47
CA LEU A 147 15.89 8.98 1.44
C LEU A 147 16.99 9.81 2.14
N SER A 148 18.22 9.29 2.22
CA SER A 148 19.34 9.99 2.86
C SER A 148 20.10 10.90 1.90
N ASN A 149 19.85 10.83 0.59
CA ASN A 149 20.52 11.61 -0.43
C ASN A 149 19.69 12.82 -0.92
N ASP A 150 18.45 12.93 -0.46
CA ASP A 150 17.56 14.08 -0.66
C ASP A 150 17.54 14.98 0.59
#